data_2eaff3fe1ddf1f05ae7b4b40ba7e3974
#
_entry.id   2eaff3fe1ddf1f05ae7b4b40ba7e3974
#
_cell.length_a   1.000
_cell.length_b   1.000
_cell.length_c   1.000
_cell.angle_alpha   90.00
_cell.angle_beta   90.00
_cell.angle_gamma   90.00
#
_symmetry.space_group_name_H-M   'P 1'
#
loop_
_entity.id
_entity.type
_entity.pdbx_description
1 polymer ?
#
loop_
_entity_poly.entity_id
_entity_poly.type
_entity_poly.pdbx_seq_one_letter_code
_entity_poly.pdbx_strand_id
1 'polypeptide(L)'
;MNILDKIVEEKKCEVAKLPARIIAAGDLRDAMLEHGERRDFISALKNPRGDIALIAEVKKASPSAGIICKDFDPVKIAKEYEAAGASCLSVLTDEKFFQGSLDYLRQIRAAVKIPLLRKDFIIDERQILEAIEWGADAILLIVAILNDEQLPKFHSLATQAGLAVLVEVHDEAELERALKISPALIGVNNRDLKTFKVDLATTEKLAKKIGTEKILVAESGIHSRADVERLKKCGAKAILVGESLMKNGDIKTKIRELIG
;
A
#
# COMPACT_ATOMS: atom_id res chain seq x y z
N MET A 1 3.20 20.14 15.12
CA MET A 1 2.43 19.35 14.14
C MET A 1 3.43 18.64 13.25
N ASN A 2 3.48 17.32 13.30
CA ASN A 2 4.35 16.50 12.44
C ASN A 2 3.76 16.41 11.01
N ILE A 3 4.45 15.73 10.09
CA ILE A 3 3.98 15.65 8.70
C ILE A 3 2.69 14.86 8.57
N LEU A 4 2.54 13.79 9.34
CA LEU A 4 1.34 12.95 9.32
C LEU A 4 0.09 13.75 9.75
N ASP A 5 0.21 14.58 10.79
CA ASP A 5 -0.87 15.46 11.24
C ASP A 5 -1.29 16.42 10.11
N LYS A 6 -0.31 17.00 9.38
CA LYS A 6 -0.59 17.90 8.25
C LYS A 6 -1.32 17.18 7.11
N ILE A 7 -0.91 15.95 6.82
CA ILE A 7 -1.55 15.12 5.78
C ILE A 7 -3.00 14.82 6.19
N VAL A 8 -3.24 14.41 7.45
CA VAL A 8 -4.58 14.11 7.94
C VAL A 8 -5.50 15.33 7.89
N GLU A 9 -5.00 16.52 8.27
CA GLU A 9 -5.80 17.76 8.17
C GLU A 9 -6.16 18.10 6.71
N GLU A 10 -5.24 17.90 5.78
CA GLU A 10 -5.57 18.07 4.36
C GLU A 10 -6.61 17.06 3.89
N LYS A 11 -6.46 15.77 4.26
CA LYS A 11 -7.45 14.73 3.92
C LYS A 11 -8.84 15.04 4.46
N LYS A 12 -8.97 15.63 5.65
CA LYS A 12 -10.26 16.10 6.15
C LYS A 12 -10.89 17.14 5.21
N CYS A 13 -10.07 18.06 4.66
CA CYS A 13 -10.54 19.03 3.68
C CYS A 13 -10.93 18.38 2.34
N GLU A 14 -10.22 17.36 1.89
CA GLU A 14 -10.55 16.60 0.68
C GLU A 14 -11.84 15.80 0.87
N VAL A 15 -11.96 15.05 1.96
CA VAL A 15 -13.14 14.26 2.32
C VAL A 15 -14.39 15.13 2.48
N ALA A 16 -14.26 16.35 2.99
CA ALA A 16 -15.38 17.29 3.12
C ALA A 16 -16.00 17.69 1.76
N LYS A 17 -15.26 17.54 0.66
CA LYS A 17 -15.74 17.79 -0.71
C LYS A 17 -16.46 16.60 -1.33
N LEU A 18 -16.29 15.41 -0.76
CA LEU A 18 -17.00 14.21 -1.22
C LEU A 18 -18.49 14.31 -0.93
N PRO A 19 -19.36 13.74 -1.79
CA PRO A 19 -20.81 13.72 -1.54
C PRO A 19 -21.14 13.16 -0.16
N ALA A 20 -22.02 13.85 0.56
CA ALA A 20 -22.48 13.38 1.87
C ALA A 20 -23.37 12.15 1.68
N ARG A 21 -22.85 10.96 2.05
CA ARG A 21 -23.60 9.70 2.06
C ARG A 21 -23.04 8.75 3.11
N ILE A 22 -23.90 7.92 3.64
CA ILE A 22 -23.49 6.78 4.48
C ILE A 22 -23.17 5.63 3.54
N ILE A 23 -22.01 5.03 3.72
CA ILE A 23 -21.57 3.89 2.92
C ILE A 23 -21.85 2.60 3.66
N ALA A 24 -22.69 1.75 3.07
CA ALA A 24 -22.93 0.40 3.57
C ALA A 24 -22.11 -0.64 2.77
N ALA A 25 -21.95 -1.84 3.33
CA ALA A 25 -21.24 -2.93 2.64
C ALA A 25 -21.93 -3.34 1.31
N GLY A 26 -23.25 -3.11 1.20
CA GLY A 26 -23.99 -3.30 -0.06
C GLY A 26 -23.52 -2.37 -1.17
N ASP A 27 -23.43 -1.07 -0.88
CA ASP A 27 -22.97 -0.07 -1.86
C ASP A 27 -21.59 -0.42 -2.43
N LEU A 28 -20.68 -0.88 -1.56
CA LEU A 28 -19.34 -1.26 -1.97
C LEU A 28 -19.32 -2.53 -2.83
N ARG A 29 -20.18 -3.52 -2.52
CA ARG A 29 -20.31 -4.73 -3.34
C ARG A 29 -20.90 -4.44 -4.71
N ASP A 30 -21.89 -3.58 -4.76
CA ASP A 30 -22.53 -3.17 -6.03
C ASP A 30 -21.51 -2.44 -6.91
N ALA A 31 -20.74 -1.50 -6.34
CA ALA A 31 -19.65 -0.85 -7.04
C ALA A 31 -18.58 -1.85 -7.53
N MET A 32 -18.23 -2.87 -6.73
CA MET A 32 -17.29 -3.92 -7.16
C MET A 32 -17.82 -4.74 -8.34
N LEU A 33 -19.12 -5.01 -8.38
CA LEU A 33 -19.74 -5.74 -9.52
C LEU A 33 -19.77 -4.89 -10.78
N GLU A 34 -19.99 -3.59 -10.67
CA GLU A 34 -20.03 -2.66 -11.81
C GLU A 34 -18.66 -2.42 -12.44
N HIS A 35 -17.57 -2.45 -11.63
CA HIS A 35 -16.21 -2.15 -12.09
C HIS A 35 -15.46 -3.33 -12.76
N GLY A 36 -16.12 -4.48 -12.94
CA GLY A 36 -15.61 -5.60 -13.74
C GLY A 36 -14.69 -6.55 -12.99
N GLU A 37 -13.78 -7.21 -13.70
CA GLU A 37 -12.96 -8.30 -13.16
C GLU A 37 -12.03 -7.86 -12.04
N ARG A 38 -12.28 -8.39 -10.86
CA ARG A 38 -11.43 -8.22 -9.68
C ARG A 38 -10.15 -9.05 -9.80
N ARG A 39 -9.02 -8.48 -9.42
CA ARG A 39 -7.74 -9.18 -9.34
C ARG A 39 -7.45 -9.56 -7.89
N ASP A 40 -7.08 -10.80 -7.67
CA ASP A 40 -6.84 -11.29 -6.30
C ASP A 40 -5.46 -10.86 -5.80
N PHE A 41 -5.45 -9.78 -5.00
CA PHE A 41 -4.24 -9.21 -4.41
C PHE A 41 -3.55 -10.20 -3.44
N ILE A 42 -4.33 -10.91 -2.63
CA ILE A 42 -3.81 -11.89 -1.66
C ILE A 42 -3.18 -13.09 -2.37
N SER A 43 -3.85 -13.62 -3.41
CA SER A 43 -3.32 -14.72 -4.20
C SER A 43 -2.04 -14.33 -4.93
N ALA A 44 -1.96 -13.12 -5.46
CA ALA A 44 -0.75 -12.61 -6.13
C ALA A 44 0.45 -12.53 -5.17
N LEU A 45 0.23 -12.17 -3.91
CA LEU A 45 1.28 -12.16 -2.88
C LEU A 45 1.68 -13.57 -2.41
N LYS A 46 0.77 -14.53 -2.43
CA LYS A 46 1.06 -15.92 -2.07
C LYS A 46 1.81 -16.70 -3.16
N ASN A 47 1.68 -16.27 -4.41
CA ASN A 47 2.24 -16.92 -5.59
C ASN A 47 3.17 -15.97 -6.36
N PRO A 48 4.28 -15.51 -5.75
CA PRO A 48 5.20 -14.58 -6.40
C PRO A 48 5.95 -15.23 -7.56
N ARG A 49 6.43 -14.41 -8.51
CA ARG A 49 7.30 -14.86 -9.60
C ARG A 49 8.75 -15.06 -9.17
N GLY A 50 9.15 -14.48 -8.04
CA GLY A 50 10.48 -14.60 -7.46
C GLY A 50 10.44 -15.23 -6.07
N ASP A 51 11.52 -15.11 -5.32
CA ASP A 51 11.68 -15.67 -3.98
C ASP A 51 10.82 -14.99 -2.91
N ILE A 52 10.33 -13.79 -3.19
CA ILE A 52 9.47 -12.98 -2.34
C ILE A 52 8.51 -12.16 -3.21
N ALA A 53 7.31 -11.90 -2.72
CA ALA A 53 6.36 -11.05 -3.43
C ALA A 53 6.81 -9.59 -3.42
N LEU A 54 6.72 -8.91 -4.58
CA LEU A 54 7.01 -7.49 -4.70
C LEU A 54 5.72 -6.70 -4.97
N ILE A 55 5.43 -5.77 -4.08
CA ILE A 55 4.49 -4.68 -4.31
C ILE A 55 5.34 -3.49 -4.80
N ALA A 56 5.36 -3.25 -6.10
CA ALA A 56 6.15 -2.17 -6.68
C ALA A 56 5.37 -0.84 -6.64
N GLU A 57 5.96 0.18 -6.02
CA GLU A 57 5.28 1.46 -5.79
C GLU A 57 5.55 2.47 -6.89
N VAL A 58 4.49 2.91 -7.55
CA VAL A 58 4.48 4.00 -8.54
C VAL A 58 4.32 5.33 -7.80
N LYS A 59 5.44 6.08 -7.67
CA LYS A 59 5.52 7.28 -6.84
C LYS A 59 6.35 8.39 -7.50
N LYS A 60 5.73 9.55 -7.73
CA LYS A 60 6.38 10.72 -8.34
C LYS A 60 7.24 11.50 -7.35
N ALA A 61 6.71 11.72 -6.15
CA ALA A 61 7.33 12.53 -5.11
C ALA A 61 7.02 11.99 -3.71
N SER A 62 7.76 12.46 -2.70
CA SER A 62 7.42 12.25 -1.30
C SER A 62 7.90 13.41 -0.43
N PRO A 63 7.31 13.64 0.77
CA PRO A 63 7.74 14.70 1.69
C PRO A 63 9.21 14.61 2.10
N SER A 64 9.77 13.41 2.17
CA SER A 64 11.15 13.17 2.61
C SER A 64 12.19 13.29 1.49
N ALA A 65 11.81 12.98 0.24
CA ALA A 65 12.75 12.93 -0.89
C ALA A 65 12.50 14.00 -1.96
N GLY A 66 11.40 14.78 -1.85
CA GLY A 66 10.97 15.70 -2.89
C GLY A 66 10.54 14.96 -4.17
N ILE A 67 10.80 15.53 -5.33
CA ILE A 67 10.53 14.90 -6.63
C ILE A 67 11.55 13.78 -6.86
N ILE A 68 11.07 12.54 -6.99
CA ILE A 68 11.87 11.33 -7.19
C ILE A 68 12.07 11.07 -8.69
N CYS A 69 11.01 11.26 -9.49
CA CYS A 69 11.04 11.07 -10.94
C CYS A 69 10.53 12.33 -11.63
N LYS A 70 11.39 12.99 -12.43
CA LYS A 70 11.03 14.21 -13.16
C LYS A 70 10.16 13.90 -14.38
N ASP A 71 10.54 12.88 -15.16
CA ASP A 71 9.85 12.42 -16.36
C ASP A 71 8.90 11.26 -15.97
N PHE A 72 7.91 11.60 -15.13
CA PHE A 72 7.01 10.61 -14.54
C PHE A 72 5.88 10.24 -15.51
N ASP A 73 5.96 9.01 -16.01
CA ASP A 73 4.89 8.35 -16.77
C ASP A 73 4.40 7.13 -15.97
N PRO A 74 3.27 7.23 -15.26
CA PRO A 74 2.79 6.17 -14.37
C PRO A 74 2.45 4.89 -15.12
N VAL A 75 1.95 4.98 -16.34
CA VAL A 75 1.57 3.81 -17.15
C VAL A 75 2.80 3.06 -17.66
N LYS A 76 3.81 3.79 -18.15
CA LYS A 76 5.07 3.20 -18.59
C LYS A 76 5.76 2.48 -17.43
N ILE A 77 5.89 3.14 -16.28
CA ILE A 77 6.50 2.58 -15.06
C ILE A 77 5.74 1.31 -14.62
N ALA A 78 4.41 1.36 -14.58
CA ALA A 78 3.58 0.22 -14.19
C ALA A 78 3.77 -1.00 -15.10
N LYS A 79 3.83 -0.79 -16.42
CA LYS A 79 4.12 -1.86 -17.39
C LYS A 79 5.52 -2.45 -17.24
N GLU A 80 6.51 -1.61 -16.97
CA GLU A 80 7.88 -2.06 -16.71
C GLU A 80 7.97 -2.90 -15.42
N TYR A 81 7.27 -2.49 -14.35
CA TYR A 81 7.18 -3.25 -13.10
C TYR A 81 6.51 -4.62 -13.31
N GLU A 82 5.37 -4.66 -14.00
CA GLU A 82 4.68 -5.92 -14.31
C GLU A 82 5.55 -6.86 -15.13
N ALA A 83 6.18 -6.34 -16.19
CA ALA A 83 7.08 -7.12 -17.07
C ALA A 83 8.33 -7.62 -16.35
N ALA A 84 8.80 -6.86 -15.34
CA ALA A 84 9.96 -7.24 -14.53
C ALA A 84 9.63 -8.26 -13.41
N GLY A 85 8.36 -8.55 -13.15
CA GLY A 85 7.96 -9.61 -12.21
C GLY A 85 7.33 -9.11 -10.90
N ALA A 86 6.92 -7.84 -10.81
CA ALA A 86 6.13 -7.37 -9.67
C ALA A 86 4.85 -8.21 -9.51
N SER A 87 4.52 -8.58 -8.26
CA SER A 87 3.30 -9.33 -7.93
C SER A 87 2.07 -8.42 -7.92
N CYS A 88 2.23 -7.21 -7.39
CA CYS A 88 1.20 -6.18 -7.30
C CYS A 88 1.83 -4.79 -7.51
N LEU A 89 1.00 -3.79 -7.76
CA LEU A 89 1.43 -2.39 -7.75
C LEU A 89 0.80 -1.64 -6.58
N SER A 90 1.55 -0.70 -6.03
CA SER A 90 1.07 0.34 -5.12
C SER A 90 1.06 1.66 -5.86
N VAL A 91 -0.08 2.33 -5.92
CA VAL A 91 -0.24 3.59 -6.66
C VAL A 91 -0.55 4.72 -5.68
N LEU A 92 0.35 5.71 -5.59
CA LEU A 92 0.12 6.91 -4.78
C LEU A 92 -1.00 7.73 -5.39
N THR A 93 -2.04 8.02 -4.59
CA THR A 93 -3.17 8.85 -5.01
C THR A 93 -3.27 10.17 -4.25
N ASP A 94 -2.47 10.38 -3.19
CA ASP A 94 -2.36 11.67 -2.52
C ASP A 94 -1.72 12.73 -3.43
N GLU A 95 -2.45 13.81 -3.73
CA GLU A 95 -2.01 14.84 -4.67
C GLU A 95 -1.01 15.81 -4.04
N LYS A 96 -1.33 16.32 -2.86
CA LYS A 96 -0.60 17.45 -2.26
C LYS A 96 0.81 17.10 -1.81
N PHE A 97 0.98 15.96 -1.17
CA PHE A 97 2.25 15.57 -0.53
C PHE A 97 3.07 14.60 -1.37
N PHE A 98 2.41 13.82 -2.24
CA PHE A 98 3.08 12.79 -3.05
C PHE A 98 2.97 13.03 -4.55
N GLN A 99 2.27 14.09 -4.99
CA GLN A 99 1.99 14.38 -6.40
C GLN A 99 1.37 13.16 -7.12
N GLY A 100 0.56 12.39 -6.38
CA GLY A 100 -0.22 11.27 -6.87
C GLY A 100 -1.50 11.73 -7.56
N SER A 101 -2.32 10.78 -8.01
CA SER A 101 -3.64 11.06 -8.58
C SER A 101 -4.47 9.78 -8.65
N LEU A 102 -5.78 9.89 -8.45
CA LEU A 102 -6.74 8.81 -8.75
C LEU A 102 -6.74 8.48 -10.25
N ASP A 103 -6.52 9.46 -11.13
CA ASP A 103 -6.36 9.21 -12.57
C ASP A 103 -5.18 8.27 -12.88
N TYR A 104 -4.09 8.32 -12.12
CA TYR A 104 -2.99 7.37 -12.30
C TYR A 104 -3.45 5.94 -11.99
N LEU A 105 -4.23 5.76 -10.93
CA LEU A 105 -4.78 4.45 -10.57
C LEU A 105 -5.64 3.88 -11.70
N ARG A 106 -6.56 4.68 -12.26
CA ARG A 106 -7.43 4.31 -13.38
C ARG A 106 -6.65 3.97 -14.66
N GLN A 107 -5.68 4.83 -15.03
CA GLN A 107 -4.86 4.61 -16.21
C GLN A 107 -4.01 3.33 -16.09
N ILE A 108 -3.42 3.10 -14.92
CA ILE A 108 -2.65 1.89 -14.63
C ILE A 108 -3.56 0.66 -14.66
N ARG A 109 -4.78 0.74 -14.07
CA ARG A 109 -5.77 -0.35 -14.11
C ARG A 109 -6.05 -0.82 -15.53
N ALA A 110 -6.20 0.09 -16.47
CA ALA A 110 -6.44 -0.21 -17.87
C ALA A 110 -5.21 -0.81 -18.59
N ALA A 111 -4.00 -0.56 -18.08
CA ALA A 111 -2.75 -0.82 -18.77
C ALA A 111 -2.03 -2.12 -18.34
N VAL A 112 -2.28 -2.63 -17.13
CA VAL A 112 -1.63 -3.82 -16.56
C VAL A 112 -2.67 -4.86 -16.12
N LYS A 113 -2.22 -6.07 -15.77
CA LYS A 113 -3.10 -7.18 -15.32
C LYS A 113 -2.90 -7.57 -13.85
N ILE A 114 -1.80 -7.15 -13.23
CA ILE A 114 -1.55 -7.43 -11.82
C ILE A 114 -2.40 -6.54 -10.90
N PRO A 115 -2.68 -6.98 -9.64
CA PRO A 115 -3.53 -6.25 -8.70
C PRO A 115 -2.96 -4.90 -8.26
N LEU A 116 -3.86 -3.95 -7.94
CA LEU A 116 -3.51 -2.58 -7.58
C LEU A 116 -3.93 -2.24 -6.15
N LEU A 117 -2.99 -1.70 -5.38
CA LEU A 117 -3.22 -1.08 -4.07
C LEU A 117 -3.36 0.44 -4.25
N ARG A 118 -4.49 1.03 -3.80
CA ARG A 118 -4.58 2.47 -3.59
C ARG A 118 -3.75 2.83 -2.36
N LYS A 119 -2.64 3.52 -2.56
CA LYS A 119 -1.76 4.01 -1.48
C LYS A 119 -2.14 5.46 -1.15
N ASP A 120 -2.95 5.63 -0.13
CA ASP A 120 -3.51 6.92 0.31
C ASP A 120 -3.78 6.90 1.82
N PHE A 121 -4.14 8.05 2.40
CA PHE A 121 -4.50 8.21 3.80
C PHE A 121 -6.02 8.13 3.95
N ILE A 122 -6.54 6.92 4.17
CA ILE A 122 -7.98 6.67 4.30
C ILE A 122 -8.42 6.99 5.73
N ILE A 123 -9.31 7.97 5.86
CA ILE A 123 -9.89 8.45 7.15
C ILE A 123 -11.42 8.46 7.14
N ASP A 124 -12.05 8.09 6.02
CA ASP A 124 -13.50 8.09 5.82
C ASP A 124 -13.92 6.93 4.89
N GLU A 125 -15.09 6.33 5.17
CA GLU A 125 -15.60 5.21 4.37
C GLU A 125 -15.90 5.56 2.91
N ARG A 126 -16.16 6.82 2.57
CA ARG A 126 -16.38 7.27 1.19
C ARG A 126 -15.14 7.10 0.33
N GLN A 127 -13.93 7.19 0.93
CA GLN A 127 -12.69 6.91 0.22
C GLN A 127 -12.53 5.42 -0.15
N ILE A 128 -13.20 4.51 0.58
CA ILE A 128 -13.22 3.07 0.24
C ILE A 128 -14.05 2.86 -1.02
N LEU A 129 -15.23 3.48 -1.12
CA LEU A 129 -16.04 3.47 -2.33
C LEU A 129 -15.27 4.05 -3.52
N GLU A 130 -14.68 5.22 -3.33
CA GLU A 130 -13.85 5.89 -4.34
C GLU A 130 -12.69 4.98 -4.81
N ALA A 131 -12.03 4.24 -3.91
CA ALA A 131 -11.00 3.29 -4.28
C ALA A 131 -11.50 2.22 -5.26
N ILE A 132 -12.71 1.69 -5.03
CA ILE A 132 -13.36 0.72 -5.91
C ILE A 132 -13.67 1.36 -7.26
N GLU A 133 -14.32 2.51 -7.26
CA GLU A 133 -14.73 3.25 -8.47
C GLU A 133 -13.53 3.62 -9.36
N TRP A 134 -12.35 3.79 -8.78
CA TRP A 134 -11.11 4.07 -9.51
C TRP A 134 -10.26 2.82 -9.79
N GLY A 135 -10.75 1.62 -9.45
CA GLY A 135 -10.19 0.35 -9.88
C GLY A 135 -9.10 -0.24 -8.98
N ALA A 136 -9.13 0.05 -7.68
CA ALA A 136 -8.27 -0.61 -6.70
C ALA A 136 -8.77 -2.05 -6.41
N ASP A 137 -7.84 -2.97 -6.22
CA ASP A 137 -8.08 -4.33 -5.70
C ASP A 137 -7.77 -4.42 -4.20
N ALA A 138 -7.00 -3.43 -3.69
CA ALA A 138 -6.62 -3.31 -2.29
C ALA A 138 -6.57 -1.85 -1.84
N ILE A 139 -6.74 -1.65 -0.53
CA ILE A 139 -6.58 -0.35 0.13
C ILE A 139 -5.57 -0.43 1.27
N LEU A 140 -5.05 0.73 1.66
CA LEU A 140 -4.20 0.92 2.83
C LEU A 140 -5.02 1.46 4.01
N LEU A 141 -4.89 0.83 5.17
CA LEU A 141 -5.34 1.38 6.45
C LEU A 141 -4.15 1.59 7.37
N ILE A 142 -3.85 2.83 7.71
CA ILE A 142 -2.73 3.21 8.58
C ILE A 142 -3.24 3.30 10.02
N VAL A 143 -2.76 2.43 10.91
CA VAL A 143 -3.24 2.35 12.28
C VAL A 143 -3.00 3.65 13.06
N ALA A 144 -1.89 4.34 12.77
CA ALA A 144 -1.52 5.60 13.42
C ALA A 144 -2.54 6.73 13.25
N ILE A 145 -3.35 6.73 12.18
CA ILE A 145 -4.31 7.80 11.87
C ILE A 145 -5.77 7.43 12.11
N LEU A 146 -6.04 6.17 12.46
CA LEU A 146 -7.39 5.66 12.71
C LEU A 146 -7.60 5.40 14.20
N ASN A 147 -8.77 5.76 14.71
CA ASN A 147 -9.16 5.42 16.08
C ASN A 147 -9.67 3.97 16.18
N ASP A 148 -10.02 3.54 17.42
CA ASP A 148 -10.43 2.16 17.70
C ASP A 148 -11.84 1.81 17.18
N GLU A 149 -12.62 2.79 16.71
CA GLU A 149 -13.90 2.59 16.03
C GLU A 149 -13.73 2.55 14.51
N GLN A 150 -12.91 3.44 13.95
CA GLN A 150 -12.69 3.56 12.52
C GLN A 150 -11.93 2.34 11.95
N LEU A 151 -10.88 1.90 12.61
CA LEU A 151 -10.04 0.81 12.10
C LEU A 151 -10.85 -0.49 11.87
N PRO A 152 -11.61 -1.04 12.84
CA PRO A 152 -12.41 -2.23 12.60
C PRO A 152 -13.58 -1.96 11.61
N LYS A 153 -14.19 -0.78 11.65
CA LYS A 153 -15.27 -0.42 10.71
C LYS A 153 -14.77 -0.44 9.26
N PHE A 154 -13.69 0.26 8.98
CA PHE A 154 -13.16 0.36 7.61
C PHE A 154 -12.60 -0.97 7.10
N HIS A 155 -11.90 -1.72 7.96
CA HIS A 155 -11.43 -3.06 7.63
C HIS A 155 -12.60 -3.98 7.28
N SER A 156 -13.66 -4.00 8.10
CA SER A 156 -14.84 -4.82 7.86
C SER A 156 -15.58 -4.43 6.58
N LEU A 157 -15.81 -3.13 6.35
CA LEU A 157 -16.46 -2.64 5.13
C LEU A 157 -15.69 -3.06 3.87
N ALA A 158 -14.38 -2.81 3.84
CA ALA A 158 -13.54 -3.13 2.70
C ALA A 158 -13.48 -4.64 2.41
N THR A 159 -13.29 -5.46 3.46
CA THR A 159 -13.21 -6.93 3.32
C THR A 159 -14.55 -7.55 2.91
N GLN A 160 -15.68 -7.06 3.42
CA GLN A 160 -17.01 -7.50 2.99
C GLN A 160 -17.32 -7.14 1.54
N ALA A 161 -16.79 -6.03 1.04
CA ALA A 161 -16.84 -5.68 -0.37
C ALA A 161 -15.92 -6.55 -1.22
N GLY A 162 -14.94 -7.20 -0.58
CA GLY A 162 -13.98 -8.06 -1.26
C GLY A 162 -12.65 -7.38 -1.61
N LEU A 163 -12.38 -6.16 -1.14
CA LEU A 163 -11.05 -5.55 -1.23
C LEU A 163 -10.06 -6.27 -0.29
N ALA A 164 -8.82 -6.42 -0.73
CA ALA A 164 -7.73 -6.70 0.20
C ALA A 164 -7.41 -5.44 1.02
N VAL A 165 -6.98 -5.62 2.27
CA VAL A 165 -6.66 -4.51 3.16
C VAL A 165 -5.25 -4.69 3.70
N LEU A 166 -4.33 -3.81 3.31
CA LEU A 166 -3.00 -3.69 3.90
C LEU A 166 -3.11 -2.82 5.16
N VAL A 167 -2.96 -3.45 6.34
CA VAL A 167 -2.99 -2.74 7.62
C VAL A 167 -1.57 -2.38 8.01
N GLU A 168 -1.22 -1.08 7.90
CA GLU A 168 0.13 -0.56 8.14
C GLU A 168 0.33 -0.20 9.62
N VAL A 169 1.45 -0.66 10.18
CA VAL A 169 1.87 -0.41 11.57
C VAL A 169 3.33 0.04 11.63
N HIS A 170 3.68 0.86 12.64
CA HIS A 170 5.03 1.41 12.84
C HIS A 170 5.67 0.95 14.14
N ASP A 171 4.88 0.53 15.11
CA ASP A 171 5.35 0.11 16.42
C ASP A 171 4.48 -1.00 17.02
N GLU A 172 4.85 -1.41 18.23
CA GLU A 172 4.20 -2.51 18.95
C GLU A 172 2.78 -2.18 19.39
N ALA A 173 2.52 -0.95 19.81
CA ALA A 173 1.20 -0.52 20.24
C ALA A 173 0.20 -0.49 19.06
N GLU A 174 0.65 -0.03 17.89
CA GLU A 174 -0.12 -0.08 16.65
C GLU A 174 -0.37 -1.53 16.21
N LEU A 175 0.64 -2.40 16.31
CA LEU A 175 0.49 -3.82 15.99
C LEU A 175 -0.54 -4.50 16.90
N GLU A 176 -0.54 -4.22 18.20
CA GLU A 176 -1.53 -4.77 19.14
C GLU A 176 -2.96 -4.34 18.77
N ARG A 177 -3.16 -3.11 18.32
CA ARG A 177 -4.45 -2.63 17.79
C ARG A 177 -4.83 -3.34 16.49
N ALA A 178 -3.88 -3.47 15.56
CA ALA A 178 -4.09 -4.17 14.30
C ALA A 178 -4.48 -5.65 14.49
N LEU A 179 -3.85 -6.34 15.43
CA LEU A 179 -4.12 -7.76 15.67
C LEU A 179 -5.54 -8.02 16.19
N LYS A 180 -6.19 -7.05 16.85
CA LYS A 180 -7.58 -7.18 17.33
C LYS A 180 -8.59 -7.37 16.20
N ILE A 181 -8.31 -6.84 15.01
CA ILE A 181 -9.17 -7.00 13.83
C ILE A 181 -8.81 -8.20 12.95
N SER A 182 -7.82 -9.01 13.37
CA SER A 182 -7.37 -10.22 12.66
C SER A 182 -7.12 -10.02 11.17
N PRO A 183 -6.32 -9.03 10.73
CA PRO A 183 -6.10 -8.78 9.31
C PRO A 183 -5.31 -9.91 8.66
N ALA A 184 -5.61 -10.22 7.40
CA ALA A 184 -4.86 -11.19 6.61
C ALA A 184 -3.49 -10.66 6.14
N LEU A 185 -3.36 -9.34 6.01
CA LEU A 185 -2.22 -8.65 5.45
C LEU A 185 -1.79 -7.52 6.39
N ILE A 186 -0.56 -7.59 6.90
CA ILE A 186 0.03 -6.59 7.79
C ILE A 186 1.26 -6.00 7.14
N GLY A 187 1.29 -4.68 7.02
CA GLY A 187 2.45 -3.91 6.60
C GLY A 187 3.23 -3.40 7.81
N VAL A 188 4.51 -3.68 7.88
CA VAL A 188 5.40 -3.03 8.85
C VAL A 188 6.21 -1.98 8.13
N ASN A 189 5.93 -0.72 8.43
CA ASN A 189 6.65 0.39 7.85
C ASN A 189 7.90 0.69 8.68
N ASN A 190 9.08 0.44 8.11
CA ASN A 190 10.38 0.68 8.74
C ASN A 190 10.73 2.19 8.84
N ARG A 191 9.93 3.06 8.25
CA ARG A 191 10.09 4.52 8.33
C ARG A 191 9.23 5.08 9.46
N ASP A 192 9.86 5.65 10.46
CA ASP A 192 9.19 6.47 11.46
C ASP A 192 8.62 7.73 10.78
N LEU A 193 7.31 7.90 10.82
CA LEU A 193 6.62 9.01 10.15
C LEU A 193 6.80 10.38 10.86
N LYS A 194 7.37 10.38 12.07
CA LYS A 194 7.67 11.62 12.82
C LYS A 194 9.07 12.14 12.54
N THR A 195 10.05 11.23 12.42
CA THR A 195 11.47 11.56 12.28
C THR A 195 12.03 11.27 10.89
N PHE A 196 11.30 10.55 10.05
CA PHE A 196 11.71 9.98 8.76
C PHE A 196 12.88 9.00 8.82
N LYS A 197 13.33 8.66 10.03
CA LYS A 197 14.38 7.65 10.20
C LYS A 197 13.88 6.29 9.76
N VAL A 198 14.73 5.53 9.06
CA VAL A 198 14.44 4.19 8.56
C VAL A 198 15.30 3.18 9.28
N ASP A 199 14.66 2.10 9.79
CA ASP A 199 15.36 1.00 10.45
C ASP A 199 14.65 -0.33 10.20
N LEU A 200 15.30 -1.25 9.49
CA LEU A 200 14.77 -2.59 9.20
C LEU A 200 14.56 -3.45 10.47
N ALA A 201 15.21 -3.10 11.57
CA ALA A 201 14.99 -3.76 12.86
C ALA A 201 13.55 -3.62 13.36
N THR A 202 12.79 -2.61 12.88
CA THR A 202 11.36 -2.48 13.17
C THR A 202 10.58 -3.71 12.71
N THR A 203 10.77 -4.13 11.44
CA THR A 203 10.15 -5.36 10.93
C THR A 203 10.62 -6.59 11.71
N GLU A 204 11.92 -6.74 12.00
CA GLU A 204 12.45 -7.88 12.75
C GLU A 204 11.85 -8.01 14.15
N LYS A 205 11.63 -6.87 14.82
CA LYS A 205 11.03 -6.83 16.15
C LYS A 205 9.55 -7.22 16.10
N LEU A 206 8.77 -6.61 15.19
CA LEU A 206 7.33 -6.80 15.14
C LEU A 206 6.94 -8.15 14.55
N ALA A 207 7.70 -8.68 13.59
CA ALA A 207 7.48 -9.99 12.98
C ALA A 207 7.32 -11.14 14.00
N LYS A 208 8.02 -11.07 15.13
CA LYS A 208 7.95 -12.08 16.20
C LYS A 208 6.55 -12.22 16.82
N LYS A 209 5.71 -11.18 16.70
CA LYS A 209 4.34 -11.13 17.23
C LYS A 209 3.28 -11.36 16.14
N ILE A 210 3.69 -11.39 14.87
CA ILE A 210 2.79 -11.61 13.73
C ILE A 210 2.76 -13.11 13.44
N GLY A 211 1.58 -13.72 13.50
CA GLY A 211 1.41 -15.16 13.22
C GLY A 211 1.77 -15.52 11.78
N THR A 212 2.25 -16.74 11.57
CA THR A 212 2.70 -17.24 10.25
C THR A 212 1.56 -17.39 9.23
N GLU A 213 0.32 -17.42 9.68
CA GLU A 213 -0.89 -17.44 8.86
C GLU A 213 -1.15 -16.10 8.13
N LYS A 214 -0.57 -15.00 8.65
CA LYS A 214 -0.69 -13.67 8.06
C LYS A 214 0.39 -13.44 7.00
N ILE A 215 0.09 -12.56 6.06
CA ILE A 215 1.09 -12.07 5.11
C ILE A 215 1.74 -10.82 5.71
N LEU A 216 3.01 -10.96 6.11
CA LEU A 216 3.84 -9.85 6.55
C LEU A 216 4.46 -9.17 5.33
N VAL A 217 4.16 -7.88 5.16
CA VAL A 217 4.78 -6.99 4.17
C VAL A 217 5.76 -6.07 4.87
N ALA A 218 7.02 -6.04 4.45
CA ALA A 218 7.99 -5.07 4.93
C ALA A 218 8.02 -3.86 3.99
N GLU A 219 7.93 -2.65 4.56
CA GLU A 219 7.86 -1.40 3.81
C GLU A 219 9.00 -0.46 4.20
N SER A 220 9.48 0.33 3.26
CA SER A 220 10.56 1.32 3.41
C SER A 220 11.94 0.74 3.74
N GLY A 221 12.99 1.39 3.24
CA GLY A 221 14.37 1.07 3.58
C GLY A 221 14.97 -0.14 2.87
N ILE A 222 14.33 -0.65 1.85
CA ILE A 222 14.76 -1.84 1.11
C ILE A 222 15.51 -1.39 -0.14
N HIS A 223 16.82 -1.61 -0.15
CA HIS A 223 17.70 -1.13 -1.21
C HIS A 223 18.49 -2.23 -1.91
N SER A 224 18.68 -3.39 -1.30
CA SER A 224 19.53 -4.46 -1.80
C SER A 224 18.93 -5.84 -1.57
N ARG A 225 19.48 -6.84 -2.27
CA ARG A 225 19.15 -8.25 -2.01
C ARG A 225 19.44 -8.66 -0.56
N ALA A 226 20.48 -8.11 0.04
CA ALA A 226 20.82 -8.38 1.44
C ALA A 226 19.71 -7.91 2.40
N ASP A 227 19.08 -6.76 2.14
CA ASP A 227 17.93 -6.29 2.92
C ASP A 227 16.75 -7.25 2.78
N VAL A 228 16.48 -7.73 1.57
CA VAL A 228 15.41 -8.69 1.29
C VAL A 228 15.65 -10.00 2.04
N GLU A 229 16.86 -10.56 1.98
CA GLU A 229 17.20 -11.81 2.69
C GLU A 229 17.10 -11.63 4.22
N ARG A 230 17.46 -10.47 4.74
CA ARG A 230 17.29 -10.12 6.15
C ARG A 230 15.81 -10.15 6.55
N LEU A 231 14.94 -9.55 5.74
CA LEU A 231 13.50 -9.48 5.99
C LEU A 231 12.81 -10.85 5.81
N LYS A 232 13.22 -11.65 4.81
CA LYS A 232 12.75 -13.03 4.64
C LYS A 232 13.04 -13.89 5.86
N LYS A 233 14.22 -13.76 6.46
CA LYS A 233 14.62 -14.53 7.67
C LYS A 233 13.70 -14.26 8.87
N CYS A 234 13.11 -13.08 8.97
CA CYS A 234 12.13 -12.78 10.03
C CYS A 234 10.68 -13.07 9.64
N GLY A 235 10.44 -13.66 8.47
CA GLY A 235 9.12 -14.14 8.04
C GLY A 235 8.36 -13.23 7.10
N ALA A 236 8.99 -12.16 6.56
CA ALA A 236 8.36 -11.33 5.53
C ALA A 236 8.06 -12.17 4.28
N LYS A 237 6.82 -12.14 3.83
CA LYS A 237 6.35 -12.84 2.61
C LYS A 237 6.25 -11.90 1.41
N ALA A 238 6.23 -10.60 1.68
CA ALA A 238 6.20 -9.56 0.65
C ALA A 238 7.03 -8.34 1.08
N ILE A 239 7.48 -7.58 0.09
CA ILE A 239 8.12 -6.27 0.26
C ILE A 239 7.37 -5.22 -0.54
N LEU A 240 7.25 -4.00 0.01
CA LEU A 240 6.75 -2.83 -0.71
C LEU A 240 7.91 -1.87 -0.96
N VAL A 241 8.22 -1.64 -2.23
CA VAL A 241 9.40 -0.89 -2.67
C VAL A 241 9.02 0.15 -3.71
N GLY A 242 9.43 1.38 -3.50
CA GLY A 242 9.22 2.49 -4.44
C GLY A 242 10.51 3.24 -4.74
N GLU A 243 11.08 3.91 -3.73
CA GLU A 243 12.19 4.86 -3.91
C GLU A 243 13.41 4.23 -4.60
N SER A 244 13.83 3.03 -4.20
CA SER A 244 14.98 2.36 -4.79
C SER A 244 14.74 1.87 -6.22
N LEU A 245 13.48 1.59 -6.60
CA LEU A 245 13.13 1.25 -7.98
C LEU A 245 13.12 2.49 -8.87
N MET A 246 12.55 3.60 -8.38
CA MET A 246 12.42 4.83 -9.15
C MET A 246 13.74 5.57 -9.38
N LYS A 247 14.71 5.42 -8.46
CA LYS A 247 16.04 6.06 -8.55
C LYS A 247 17.03 5.31 -9.45
N ASN A 248 16.77 4.04 -9.75
CA ASN A 248 17.61 3.24 -10.63
C ASN A 248 17.17 3.40 -12.09
N GLY A 249 18.11 3.72 -12.97
CA GLY A 249 17.85 3.87 -14.40
C GLY A 249 17.43 2.56 -15.10
N ASP A 250 17.71 1.39 -14.50
CA ASP A 250 17.28 0.07 -15.00
C ASP A 250 16.37 -0.62 -13.96
N ILE A 251 15.09 -0.37 -14.08
CA ILE A 251 14.03 -0.94 -13.24
C ILE A 251 14.05 -2.46 -13.26
N LYS A 252 14.25 -3.06 -14.45
CA LYS A 252 14.19 -4.51 -14.63
C LYS A 252 15.32 -5.21 -13.88
N THR A 253 16.54 -4.70 -14.02
CA THR A 253 17.71 -5.23 -13.29
C THR A 253 17.51 -5.07 -11.78
N LYS A 254 16.98 -3.91 -11.33
CA LYS A 254 16.76 -3.68 -9.90
C LYS A 254 15.69 -4.61 -9.31
N ILE A 255 14.60 -4.84 -10.00
CA ILE A 255 13.56 -5.77 -9.54
C ILE A 255 14.14 -7.18 -9.44
N ARG A 256 14.87 -7.66 -10.46
CA ARG A 256 15.52 -8.99 -10.44
C ARG A 256 16.53 -9.12 -9.31
N GLU A 257 17.31 -8.09 -9.04
CA GLU A 257 18.22 -8.08 -7.89
C GLU A 257 17.44 -8.30 -6.57
N LEU A 258 16.30 -7.64 -6.41
CA LEU A 258 15.53 -7.72 -5.16
C LEU A 258 14.81 -9.06 -4.98
N ILE A 259 14.15 -9.55 -6.03
CA ILE A 259 13.24 -10.72 -5.88
C ILE A 259 13.88 -12.05 -6.29
N GLY A 260 15.02 -12.07 -6.92
CA GLY A 260 15.75 -13.28 -7.36
C GLY A 260 15.46 -13.65 -8.80
#